data_e721bd5cfdd0791db1f2fdaf32f24de1
#
_entry.id   e721bd5cfdd0791db1f2fdaf32f24de1
#
_cell.length_a   1.000
_cell.length_b   1.000
_cell.length_c   1.000
_cell.angle_alpha   90.00
_cell.angle_beta   90.00
_cell.angle_gamma   90.00
#
_symmetry.space_group_name_H-M   'P 1'
#
loop_
_entity.id
_entity.type
_entity.pdbx_description
1 polymer ?
#
loop_
_entity_poly.entity_id
_entity_poly.type
_entity_poly.pdbx_seq_one_letter_code
_entity_poly.pdbx_strand_id
1 'polypeptide(L)'
;MEYAKGCHYDWHIDVGKAVPNRKLSFTIQLSKPEDYEGGDMEFLGTKVETDAFRQQGTCIIFPSFLAHRITKVKSGTRIAIVGWVHGPTYE
;
A
#
# COMPACT_ATOMS: atom_id res chain seq x y z
N MET A 1 6.78 -1.98 7.28
CA MET A 1 6.29 -0.59 7.44
C MET A 1 5.19 -0.56 8.49
N GLU A 2 5.25 0.39 9.39
CA GLU A 2 4.33 0.46 10.54
C GLU A 2 3.59 1.79 10.52
N TYR A 3 2.25 1.73 10.64
CA TYR A 3 1.39 2.92 10.70
C TYR A 3 0.65 2.92 12.04
N ALA A 4 1.07 3.79 12.96
CA ALA A 4 0.41 4.02 14.22
C ALA A 4 -0.73 5.03 14.06
N LYS A 5 -1.51 5.25 15.13
CA LYS A 5 -2.61 6.22 15.13
C LYS A 5 -2.16 7.56 14.60
N GLY A 6 -2.90 8.11 13.63
CA GLY A 6 -2.62 9.36 12.96
C GLY A 6 -1.72 9.27 11.74
N CYS A 7 -1.04 8.15 11.53
CA CYS A 7 -0.20 7.96 10.36
C CYS A 7 -1.02 7.73 9.10
N HIS A 8 -0.52 8.20 7.98
CA HIS A 8 -1.12 8.02 6.67
C HIS A 8 -0.06 8.18 5.59
N TYR A 9 -0.42 7.87 4.37
CA TYR A 9 0.41 8.11 3.20
C TYR A 9 -0.48 8.63 2.08
N ASP A 10 -0.26 9.88 1.68
CA ASP A 10 -1.07 10.54 0.65
C ASP A 10 -0.90 9.91 -0.73
N TRP A 11 -1.77 10.33 -1.67
CA TRP A 11 -1.71 9.86 -3.06
C TRP A 11 -0.30 10.01 -3.62
N HIS A 12 0.23 8.92 -4.13
CA HIS A 12 1.57 8.87 -4.72
C HIS A 12 1.69 7.71 -5.70
N ILE A 13 2.75 7.75 -6.50
CA ILE A 13 3.18 6.60 -7.31
C ILE A 13 4.56 6.17 -6.82
N ASP A 14 4.89 4.90 -7.05
CA ASP A 14 6.15 4.33 -6.57
C ASP A 14 7.30 4.48 -7.58
N VAL A 15 7.00 4.80 -8.83
CA VAL A 15 8.00 5.03 -9.86
C VAL A 15 8.18 6.53 -10.10
N GLY A 16 9.41 6.97 -10.33
CA GLY A 16 9.72 8.37 -10.57
C GLY A 16 11.19 8.56 -10.89
N LYS A 17 11.64 9.82 -10.93
CA LYS A 17 13.03 10.16 -11.30
C LYS A 17 14.07 9.47 -10.42
N ALA A 18 13.79 9.34 -9.12
CA ALA A 18 14.72 8.72 -8.18
C ALA A 18 14.71 7.18 -8.26
N VAL A 19 13.60 6.59 -8.71
CA VAL A 19 13.40 5.13 -8.75
C VAL A 19 12.70 4.72 -10.04
N PRO A 20 13.28 5.02 -11.22
CA PRO A 20 12.59 4.84 -12.50
C PRO A 20 12.45 3.37 -12.92
N ASN A 21 13.17 2.46 -12.30
CA ASN A 21 13.17 1.04 -12.65
C ASN A 21 12.21 0.19 -11.81
N ARG A 22 11.41 0.77 -10.93
CA ARG A 22 10.35 0.04 -10.22
C ARG A 22 9.23 -0.29 -11.18
N LYS A 23 8.90 -1.57 -11.31
CA LYS A 23 7.85 -2.05 -12.24
C LYS A 23 6.59 -2.49 -11.51
N LEU A 24 6.76 -3.31 -10.48
CA LEU A 24 5.67 -3.79 -9.66
C LEU A 24 5.95 -3.43 -8.22
N SER A 25 4.89 -3.02 -7.54
CA SER A 25 4.89 -2.81 -6.10
C SER A 25 4.09 -3.93 -5.46
N PHE A 26 4.47 -4.33 -4.26
CA PHE A 26 3.67 -5.27 -3.49
C PHE A 26 3.64 -4.87 -2.02
N THR A 27 2.56 -5.25 -1.37
CA THR A 27 2.41 -5.09 0.07
C THR A 27 1.81 -6.36 0.64
N ILE A 28 2.33 -6.81 1.77
CA ILE A 28 1.85 -7.98 2.48
C ILE A 28 1.34 -7.52 3.83
N GLN A 29 0.06 -7.77 4.09
CA GLN A 29 -0.62 -7.37 5.32
C GLN A 29 -0.17 -8.28 6.47
N LEU A 30 0.50 -7.74 7.48
CA LEU A 30 0.95 -8.49 8.65
C LEU A 30 0.00 -8.39 9.83
N SER A 31 -0.68 -7.25 9.98
CA SER A 31 -1.67 -7.05 11.04
C SER A 31 -2.96 -7.79 10.76
N LYS A 32 -3.67 -8.17 11.82
CA LYS A 32 -5.05 -8.66 11.69
C LYS A 32 -6.00 -7.49 11.47
N PRO A 33 -7.16 -7.70 10.80
CA PRO A 33 -8.12 -6.61 10.56
C PRO A 33 -8.58 -5.92 11.84
N GLU A 34 -8.71 -6.65 12.94
CA GLU A 34 -9.16 -6.14 14.23
C GLU A 34 -8.10 -5.35 14.99
N ASP A 35 -6.83 -5.36 14.55
CA ASP A 35 -5.72 -4.69 15.23
C ASP A 35 -5.71 -3.18 15.04
N TYR A 36 -6.48 -2.65 14.07
CA TYR A 36 -6.49 -1.23 13.76
C TYR A 36 -7.77 -0.81 13.05
N GLU A 37 -8.08 0.48 13.12
CA GLU A 37 -9.16 1.13 12.36
C GLU A 37 -8.58 2.17 11.40
N GLY A 38 -9.22 2.36 10.26
CA GLY A 38 -8.68 3.20 9.19
C GLY A 38 -7.50 2.51 8.53
N GLY A 39 -6.56 3.29 8.03
CA GLY A 39 -5.35 2.74 7.40
C GLY A 39 -5.64 1.89 6.18
N ASP A 40 -6.68 2.23 5.42
CA ASP A 40 -7.09 1.47 4.24
C ASP A 40 -6.26 1.86 3.03
N MET A 41 -5.90 0.85 2.22
CA MET A 41 -5.22 1.09 0.96
C MET A 41 -6.26 1.37 -0.13
N GLU A 42 -6.06 2.46 -0.86
CA GLU A 42 -6.95 2.90 -1.93
C GLU A 42 -6.16 3.18 -3.21
N PHE A 43 -6.76 2.88 -4.35
CA PHE A 43 -6.20 3.17 -5.67
C PHE A 43 -7.04 4.22 -6.38
N LEU A 44 -6.37 5.15 -7.06
CA LEU A 44 -7.04 6.20 -7.80
C LEU A 44 -7.84 5.61 -8.97
N GLY A 45 -9.13 5.96 -9.05
CA GLY A 45 -10.00 5.52 -10.14
C GLY A 45 -10.48 4.08 -10.05
N THR A 46 -10.15 3.35 -8.99
CA THR A 46 -10.54 1.95 -8.82
C THR A 46 -11.14 1.74 -7.43
N LYS A 47 -12.31 1.10 -7.38
CA LYS A 47 -12.86 0.60 -6.11
C LYS A 47 -12.15 -0.68 -5.72
N VAL A 48 -11.80 -0.79 -4.45
CA VAL A 48 -11.16 -1.98 -3.90
C VAL A 48 -12.05 -2.63 -2.84
N GLU A 49 -11.89 -3.93 -2.69
CA GLU A 49 -12.52 -4.72 -1.61
C GLU A 49 -11.73 -4.52 -0.33
N THR A 50 -12.08 -3.48 0.43
CA THR A 50 -11.35 -3.10 1.65
C THR A 50 -11.18 -4.26 2.61
N ASP A 51 -12.24 -5.05 2.83
CA ASP A 51 -12.19 -6.19 3.75
C ASP A 51 -11.20 -7.26 3.30
N ALA A 52 -11.14 -7.54 2.00
CA ALA A 52 -10.18 -8.49 1.45
C ALA A 52 -8.74 -8.01 1.63
N PHE A 53 -8.50 -6.72 1.42
CA PHE A 53 -7.17 -6.12 1.58
C PHE A 53 -6.69 -6.11 3.02
N ARG A 54 -7.60 -6.15 3.98
CA ARG A 54 -7.27 -6.10 5.41
C ARG A 54 -6.94 -7.47 6.00
N GLN A 55 -7.20 -8.56 5.30
CA GLN A 55 -6.93 -9.90 5.81
C GLN A 55 -5.44 -10.13 6.04
N GLN A 56 -5.09 -10.68 7.19
CA GLN A 56 -3.70 -11.00 7.51
C GLN A 56 -3.12 -11.96 6.47
N GLY A 57 -1.91 -11.66 6.00
CA GLY A 57 -1.22 -12.47 5.00
C GLY A 57 -1.60 -12.14 3.56
N THR A 58 -2.56 -11.25 3.32
CA THR A 58 -2.91 -10.85 1.95
C THR A 58 -1.77 -10.10 1.30
N CYS A 59 -1.39 -10.55 0.10
CA CYS A 59 -0.41 -9.87 -0.73
C CYS A 59 -1.13 -9.13 -1.86
N ILE A 60 -0.91 -7.82 -1.94
CA ILE A 60 -1.46 -6.98 -2.99
C ILE A 60 -0.32 -6.60 -3.92
N ILE A 61 -0.47 -6.91 -5.22
CA ILE A 61 0.53 -6.61 -6.24
C ILE A 61 -0.10 -5.64 -7.24
N PHE A 62 0.60 -4.58 -7.57
CA PHE A 62 0.10 -3.57 -8.50
C PHE A 62 1.24 -2.91 -9.27
N PRO A 63 0.95 -2.35 -10.46
CA PRO A 63 1.97 -1.60 -11.21
C PRO A 63 2.46 -0.40 -10.40
N SER A 64 3.77 -0.17 -10.37
CA SER A 64 4.35 0.91 -9.56
C SER A 64 3.91 2.31 -10.00
N PHE A 65 3.41 2.46 -11.23
CA PHE A 65 2.87 3.73 -11.73
C PHE A 65 1.43 4.02 -11.29
N LEU A 66 0.75 3.06 -10.66
CA LEU A 66 -0.65 3.24 -10.21
C LEU A 66 -0.68 4.10 -8.95
N ALA A 67 -1.41 5.20 -9.00
CA ALA A 67 -1.54 6.08 -7.84
C ALA A 67 -2.36 5.40 -6.73
N HIS A 68 -1.85 5.46 -5.53
CA HIS A 68 -2.46 4.82 -4.36
C HIS A 68 -2.19 5.62 -3.10
N ARG A 69 -2.92 5.32 -2.05
CA ARG A 69 -2.72 5.94 -0.73
C ARG A 69 -3.07 4.98 0.39
N ILE A 70 -2.59 5.30 1.59
CA ILE A 70 -3.05 4.68 2.84
C ILE A 70 -3.80 5.75 3.61
N THR A 71 -5.06 5.50 3.93
CA THR A 71 -5.87 6.43 4.71
C THR A 71 -5.39 6.46 6.15
N LYS A 72 -5.77 7.52 6.87
CA LYS A 72 -5.30 7.73 8.25
C LYS A 72 -5.73 6.60 9.18
N VAL A 73 -4.79 6.09 9.96
CA VAL A 73 -5.07 5.11 11.01
C VAL A 73 -5.76 5.84 12.16
N LYS A 74 -6.98 5.41 12.49
CA LYS A 74 -7.81 6.04 13.54
C LYS A 74 -7.50 5.49 14.91
N SER A 75 -7.19 4.19 15.00
CA SER A 75 -6.79 3.53 16.23
C SER A 75 -5.96 2.29 15.92
N GLY A 76 -5.17 1.84 16.89
CA GLY A 76 -4.32 0.67 16.74
C GLY A 76 -3.09 0.93 15.89
N THR A 77 -2.50 -0.13 15.38
CA THR A 77 -1.28 -0.08 14.55
C THR A 77 -1.41 -1.04 13.38
N ARG A 78 -1.14 -0.54 12.17
CA ARG A 78 -1.09 -1.34 10.95
C ARG A 78 0.36 -1.64 10.61
N ILE A 79 0.68 -2.93 10.38
CA ILE A 79 2.02 -3.37 9.99
C ILE A 79 1.92 -4.11 8.66
N ALA A 80 2.78 -3.76 7.73
CA ALA A 80 2.85 -4.40 6.41
C ALA A 80 4.29 -4.45 5.91
N ILE A 81 4.59 -5.46 5.10
CA ILE A 81 5.83 -5.52 4.33
C ILE A 81 5.55 -4.89 2.97
N VAL A 82 6.42 -3.98 2.53
CA VAL A 82 6.34 -3.40 1.19
C VAL A 82 7.62 -3.70 0.44
N GLY A 83 7.51 -3.86 -0.88
CA GLY A 83 8.66 -4.13 -1.72
C GLY A 83 8.35 -3.86 -3.19
N TRP A 84 9.37 -3.99 -4.02
CA TRP A 84 9.28 -3.66 -5.44
C TRP A 84 10.03 -4.66 -6.28
N VAL A 85 9.46 -4.97 -7.47
CA VAL A 85 10.14 -5.71 -8.52
C VAL A 85 10.67 -4.68 -9.50
N HIS A 86 11.98 -4.74 -9.77
CA HIS A 86 12.65 -3.83 -10.68
C HIS A 86 12.74 -4.41 -12.09
N GLY A 87 12.86 -3.54 -13.07
CA GLY A 87 13.00 -3.91 -14.47
C GLY A 87 13.47 -2.73 -15.31
N PRO A 88 13.45 -2.88 -16.66
CA PRO A 88 13.79 -1.75 -17.53
C PRO A 88 12.90 -0.55 -17.29
N THR A 89 13.45 0.66 -17.46
CA THR A 89 12.69 1.90 -17.32
C THR A 89 11.50 1.92 -18.28
N TYR A 90 10.38 2.49 -17.87
CA TYR A 90 9.23 2.72 -18.75
C TYR A 90 9.61 3.74 -19.83
N GLU A 91 9.20 3.48 -21.04
CA GLU A 91 9.42 4.37 -22.18
C GLU A 91 8.16 5.12 -22.57
#